data_000e5158437af29f0aab69b4a08f0afb
#
_entry.id   000e5158437af29f0aab69b4a08f0afb
#
_cell.length_a   1.000
_cell.length_b   1.000
_cell.length_c   1.000
_cell.angle_alpha   90.00
_cell.angle_beta   90.00
_cell.angle_gamma   90.00
#
_symmetry.space_group_name_H-M   'P 1'
#
loop_
_entity.id
_entity.type
_entity.pdbx_description
1 polymer ?
#
loop_
_entity_poly.entity_id
_entity_poly.type
_entity_poly.pdbx_seq_one_letter_code
_entity_poly.pdbx_strand_id
1 'polypeptide(L)'
;MLVGGLHKPMTRILTSAAALLAGLIFAGAAASAHDLAEPTVFRSRHGVLDLLMIARAKPISTITYAPPTGSPMNPTGWVYEICRRPASGNTCPADAAVADYGGVRLALQKGDTLKIRLVNQLPQLDAAKVNHNADPGQANLFRNPTNLHTHGLIVEPRAPTLKDQTFGDYVFVQIFNSANGMPVPQTTHQHGSNKMDYADYRIDIPWNHPSGQFWFHPHIHGISLNQVSQGLAGIISVGEVSDYAHGDARDTPFPDASVRHLILKDLQVAPGGPVQFDSGPANVQPGEVINQQDPGFCAQFPADSSEVREGSCPGVDTSADGGSNFSGGKWFFTVNGRTFPKIKVTDSDGEVWRLTNASGSLSYNLQLTDDETQKPIIIQLISVDGVSVNLPQDTTMDTMVRLGGARFRVVPCPPLPTSRFHSKPVCVTQMVMMPSSRTEVFVTYRDPATGAIASPGRSASATFKMAGLTMGSGDQWPAVDLAKVHFHQHGWRNHIAYGLDIRGDALATMQPSGILDAKVPYASAAPLRDGCRPLPPGHRRRIFFGLADLTDDGTFGLGY
;
A
#
# COMPACT_ATOMS: atom_id res chain seq x y z
N MET A 1 76.68 70.88 5.33
CA MET A 1 77.20 70.24 6.52
C MET A 1 76.08 69.50 7.18
N LEU A 2 76.02 68.21 6.98
CA LEU A 2 76.28 67.14 7.91
C LEU A 2 75.27 67.13 9.06
N VAL A 3 74.46 66.15 9.27
CA VAL A 3 74.64 64.89 9.93
C VAL A 3 73.38 64.11 9.89
N GLY A 4 73.46 62.95 9.54
CA GLY A 4 72.62 61.81 9.50
C GLY A 4 72.10 61.30 10.82
N GLY A 5 70.92 60.78 10.82
CA GLY A 5 70.31 60.13 11.96
C GLY A 5 69.48 58.94 11.41
N LEU A 6 69.98 57.75 11.63
CA LEU A 6 69.31 56.52 11.41
C LEU A 6 68.10 56.36 12.31
N HIS A 7 66.92 56.15 11.73
CA HIS A 7 65.79 55.65 12.49
C HIS A 7 65.44 54.26 11.92
N LYS A 8 65.50 53.23 12.80
CA LYS A 8 65.00 51.88 12.63
C LYS A 8 63.46 51.94 12.73
N PRO A 9 62.76 51.25 11.81
CA PRO A 9 61.30 51.03 12.02
C PRO A 9 61.09 49.85 12.95
N MET A 10 60.32 50.05 14.00
CA MET A 10 59.72 49.01 14.85
C MET A 10 58.64 48.26 14.05
N THR A 11 58.89 47.00 13.86
CA THR A 11 57.91 46.07 13.31
C THR A 11 56.84 45.80 14.35
N ARG A 12 55.62 46.28 14.14
CA ARG A 12 54.46 45.88 14.91
C ARG A 12 53.95 44.54 14.31
N ILE A 13 54.03 43.47 15.10
CA ILE A 13 53.40 42.18 14.82
C ILE A 13 51.90 42.35 15.14
N LEU A 14 51.06 42.45 14.11
CA LEU A 14 49.61 42.30 14.21
C LEU A 14 49.30 40.81 14.16
N THR A 15 48.99 40.22 15.31
CA THR A 15 48.37 38.90 15.41
C THR A 15 46.92 39.01 14.99
N SER A 16 46.62 38.68 13.73
CA SER A 16 45.28 38.48 13.25
C SER A 16 44.82 37.09 13.69
N ALA A 17 43.96 37.02 14.70
CA ALA A 17 43.20 35.84 15.04
C ALA A 17 42.13 35.61 13.94
N ALA A 18 42.42 34.78 12.97
CA ALA A 18 41.45 34.27 12.04
C ALA A 18 40.61 33.22 12.78
N ALA A 19 39.40 33.61 13.20
CA ALA A 19 38.39 32.64 13.64
C ALA A 19 37.94 31.83 12.40
N LEU A 20 38.42 30.60 12.31
CA LEU A 20 37.87 29.61 11.40
C LEU A 20 36.46 29.24 11.92
N LEU A 21 35.42 29.84 11.34
CA LEU A 21 34.08 29.31 11.41
C LEU A 21 34.05 28.06 10.48
N ALA A 22 34.30 26.90 11.09
CA ALA A 22 34.00 25.63 10.42
C ALA A 22 32.48 25.49 10.38
N GLY A 23 31.87 26.00 9.30
CA GLY A 23 30.50 25.65 8.93
C GLY A 23 30.47 24.16 8.61
N LEU A 24 30.01 23.36 9.55
CA LEU A 24 29.57 21.97 9.28
C LEU A 24 28.38 22.06 8.33
N ILE A 25 28.67 22.04 7.04
CA ILE A 25 27.69 21.69 6.03
C ILE A 25 27.40 20.21 6.27
N PHE A 26 26.32 19.91 6.99
CA PHE A 26 25.70 18.62 6.90
C PHE A 26 25.18 18.50 5.47
N ALA A 27 26.03 18.00 4.58
CA ALA A 27 25.58 17.41 3.34
C ALA A 27 24.76 16.18 3.75
N GLY A 28 23.45 16.38 3.90
CA GLY A 28 22.53 15.28 3.94
C GLY A 28 22.86 14.40 2.72
N ALA A 29 23.37 13.19 2.96
CA ALA A 29 23.58 12.24 1.89
C ALA A 29 22.22 12.07 1.23
N ALA A 30 22.05 12.66 0.05
CA ALA A 30 20.90 12.39 -0.80
C ALA A 30 20.87 10.87 -0.96
N ALA A 31 19.86 10.21 -0.40
CA ALA A 31 19.68 8.80 -0.56
C ALA A 31 19.62 8.56 -2.07
N SER A 32 20.62 7.85 -2.62
CA SER A 32 20.65 7.56 -4.05
C SER A 32 19.40 6.75 -4.35
N ALA A 33 18.46 7.32 -5.11
CA ALA A 33 17.22 6.66 -5.46
C ALA A 33 17.57 5.36 -6.20
N HIS A 34 17.26 4.23 -5.58
CA HIS A 34 17.44 2.91 -6.20
C HIS A 34 16.33 2.67 -7.23
N ASP A 35 16.65 1.93 -8.29
CA ASP A 35 15.63 1.49 -9.24
C ASP A 35 14.55 0.70 -8.50
N LEU A 36 13.29 0.88 -8.89
CA LEU A 36 12.18 0.10 -8.35
C LEU A 36 12.40 -1.39 -8.65
N ALA A 37 12.28 -2.22 -7.64
CA ALA A 37 12.23 -3.67 -7.81
C ALA A 37 10.76 -4.13 -7.90
N GLU A 38 10.45 -4.99 -8.86
CA GLU A 38 9.17 -5.70 -8.88
C GLU A 38 9.11 -6.71 -7.73
N PRO A 39 7.93 -6.95 -7.13
CA PRO A 39 7.78 -7.99 -6.11
C PRO A 39 8.17 -9.36 -6.65
N THR A 40 8.92 -10.13 -5.88
CA THR A 40 9.26 -11.51 -6.23
C THR A 40 7.98 -12.32 -6.49
N VAL A 41 7.95 -13.09 -7.60
CA VAL A 41 6.76 -13.76 -8.07
C VAL A 41 6.79 -15.25 -7.82
N PHE A 42 5.77 -15.76 -7.14
CA PHE A 42 5.47 -17.19 -7.06
C PHE A 42 4.29 -17.50 -7.98
N ARG A 43 4.52 -18.27 -9.04
CA ARG A 43 3.48 -18.64 -10.03
C ARG A 43 2.95 -20.05 -9.76
N SER A 44 1.67 -20.28 -10.03
CA SER A 44 1.10 -21.63 -10.07
C SER A 44 1.82 -22.50 -11.12
N ARG A 45 1.82 -23.80 -10.89
CA ARG A 45 2.33 -24.82 -11.82
C ARG A 45 1.32 -25.94 -11.89
N HIS A 46 0.87 -26.29 -13.10
CA HIS A 46 -0.16 -27.32 -13.31
C HIS A 46 -1.41 -27.09 -12.45
N GLY A 47 -1.88 -25.85 -12.38
CA GLY A 47 -3.10 -25.49 -11.64
C GLY A 47 -2.93 -25.39 -10.12
N VAL A 48 -1.69 -25.47 -9.59
CA VAL A 48 -1.45 -25.42 -8.13
C VAL A 48 -0.30 -24.49 -7.79
N LEU A 49 -0.50 -23.66 -6.77
CA LEU A 49 0.55 -22.93 -6.08
C LEU A 49 0.61 -23.42 -4.63
N ASP A 50 1.65 -24.19 -4.28
CA ASP A 50 1.84 -24.74 -2.94
C ASP A 50 3.05 -24.10 -2.25
N LEU A 51 2.80 -23.42 -1.11
CA LEU A 51 3.76 -22.57 -0.42
C LEU A 51 3.85 -22.89 1.07
N LEU A 52 5.06 -22.71 1.60
CA LEU A 52 5.30 -22.46 3.02
C LEU A 52 5.46 -20.96 3.22
N MET A 53 4.70 -20.40 4.16
CA MET A 53 4.69 -18.99 4.52
C MET A 53 4.92 -18.86 6.02
N ILE A 54 5.94 -18.12 6.42
CA ILE A 54 6.33 -17.96 7.82
C ILE A 54 6.20 -16.48 8.18
N ALA A 55 5.30 -16.14 9.08
CA ALA A 55 5.18 -14.79 9.62
C ALA A 55 6.23 -14.60 10.72
N ARG A 56 7.15 -13.66 10.55
CA ARG A 56 8.26 -13.44 11.47
C ARG A 56 8.82 -12.02 11.43
N ALA A 57 9.53 -11.64 12.51
CA ALA A 57 10.28 -10.38 12.56
C ALA A 57 11.61 -10.50 11.79
N LYS A 58 11.95 -9.49 10.98
CA LYS A 58 13.24 -9.38 10.27
C LYS A 58 13.66 -7.92 10.10
N PRO A 59 14.99 -7.65 10.05
CA PRO A 59 15.48 -6.34 9.64
C PRO A 59 15.04 -6.01 8.21
N ILE A 60 14.60 -4.78 7.99
CA ILE A 60 14.19 -4.26 6.67
C ILE A 60 15.43 -3.70 5.97
N SER A 61 16.13 -4.53 5.23
CA SER A 61 17.43 -4.19 4.61
C SER A 61 17.36 -3.06 3.57
N THR A 62 16.17 -2.73 3.07
CA THR A 62 15.96 -1.67 2.09
C THR A 62 15.76 -0.29 2.70
N ILE A 63 15.67 -0.19 4.02
CA ILE A 63 15.45 1.05 4.77
C ILE A 63 16.58 1.21 5.79
N THR A 64 17.18 2.39 5.81
CA THR A 64 18.15 2.78 6.84
C THR A 64 17.58 3.93 7.66
N TYR A 65 17.55 3.75 8.96
CA TYR A 65 17.18 4.76 9.93
C TYR A 65 18.42 5.21 10.71
N ALA A 66 18.61 6.53 10.81
CA ALA A 66 19.64 7.14 11.63
C ALA A 66 18.97 7.75 12.86
N PRO A 67 19.02 7.11 14.03
CA PRO A 67 18.46 7.66 15.26
C PRO A 67 19.23 8.93 15.69
N PRO A 68 18.63 9.79 16.53
CA PRO A 68 19.32 10.97 17.08
C PRO A 68 20.59 10.63 17.83
N THR A 69 20.64 9.47 18.45
CA THR A 69 21.79 8.93 19.17
C THR A 69 22.08 7.50 18.73
N GLY A 70 23.32 7.17 18.41
CA GLY A 70 23.73 5.84 17.98
C GLY A 70 24.10 5.77 16.50
N SER A 71 24.31 4.54 16.01
CA SER A 71 24.68 4.31 14.62
C SER A 71 23.44 4.06 13.75
N PRO A 72 23.50 4.37 12.45
CA PRO A 72 22.45 3.98 11.51
C PRO A 72 22.16 2.48 11.56
N MET A 73 20.87 2.11 11.46
CA MET A 73 20.39 0.74 11.56
C MET A 73 19.26 0.45 10.57
N ASN A 74 18.99 -0.81 10.30
CA ASN A 74 17.80 -1.23 9.59
C ASN A 74 16.67 -1.46 10.62
N PRO A 75 15.51 -0.82 10.47
CA PRO A 75 14.36 -1.10 11.33
C PRO A 75 13.95 -2.58 11.23
N THR A 76 13.42 -3.13 12.32
CA THR A 76 12.88 -4.48 12.32
C THR A 76 11.38 -4.45 12.15
N GLY A 77 10.91 -4.92 11.00
CA GLY A 77 9.48 -5.12 10.70
C GLY A 77 9.09 -6.58 10.71
N TRP A 78 7.82 -6.86 10.44
CA TRP A 78 7.33 -8.22 10.26
C TRP A 78 7.12 -8.51 8.78
N VAL A 79 7.56 -9.69 8.36
CA VAL A 79 7.49 -10.12 6.97
C VAL A 79 6.94 -11.54 6.88
N TYR A 80 6.35 -11.86 5.73
CA TYR A 80 6.15 -13.24 5.33
C TYR A 80 7.41 -13.74 4.63
N GLU A 81 8.11 -14.69 5.28
CA GLU A 81 9.15 -15.47 4.61
C GLU A 81 8.48 -16.61 3.84
N ILE A 82 8.66 -16.63 2.53
CA ILE A 82 7.91 -17.52 1.64
C ILE A 82 8.86 -18.35 0.79
N CYS A 83 8.51 -19.61 0.61
CA CYS A 83 9.16 -20.51 -0.34
C CYS A 83 8.15 -21.52 -0.91
N ARG A 84 8.53 -22.24 -1.98
CA ARG A 84 7.80 -23.44 -2.37
C ARG A 84 7.79 -24.42 -1.20
N ARG A 85 6.63 -25.04 -0.96
CA ARG A 85 6.48 -25.95 0.18
C ARG A 85 7.49 -27.10 0.10
N PRO A 86 8.36 -27.27 1.08
CA PRO A 86 9.29 -28.41 1.13
C PRO A 86 8.50 -29.70 1.40
N ALA A 87 9.09 -30.84 1.07
CA ALA A 87 8.48 -32.15 1.28
C ALA A 87 8.19 -32.45 2.76
N SER A 88 8.96 -31.84 3.67
CA SER A 88 8.79 -31.98 5.12
C SER A 88 9.26 -30.72 5.87
N GLY A 89 8.75 -30.55 7.09
CA GLY A 89 9.13 -29.45 7.99
C GLY A 89 8.39 -28.13 7.76
N ASN A 90 8.73 -27.14 8.58
CA ASN A 90 8.14 -25.81 8.63
C ASN A 90 9.19 -24.69 8.49
N THR A 91 10.27 -24.96 7.74
CA THR A 91 11.35 -24.01 7.47
C THR A 91 11.62 -23.94 5.98
N CYS A 92 11.85 -22.74 5.48
CA CYS A 92 12.29 -22.56 4.10
C CYS A 92 13.77 -22.89 3.94
N PRO A 93 14.19 -23.56 2.85
CA PRO A 93 15.59 -23.65 2.49
C PRO A 93 16.19 -22.24 2.31
N ALA A 94 17.40 -22.02 2.81
CA ALA A 94 17.99 -20.67 2.85
C ALA A 94 18.18 -20.04 1.45
N ASP A 95 18.43 -20.86 0.45
CA ASP A 95 18.61 -20.46 -0.96
C ASP A 95 17.29 -20.22 -1.72
N ALA A 96 16.16 -20.65 -1.15
CA ALA A 96 14.83 -20.54 -1.76
C ALA A 96 13.89 -19.61 -0.98
N ALA A 97 14.29 -19.14 0.19
CA ALA A 97 13.50 -18.27 1.05
C ALA A 97 13.48 -16.83 0.51
N VAL A 98 12.29 -16.28 0.34
CA VAL A 98 12.06 -14.86 0.03
C VAL A 98 11.42 -14.21 1.23
N ALA A 99 12.05 -13.19 1.79
CA ALA A 99 11.55 -12.43 2.93
C ALA A 99 11.77 -10.93 2.64
N ASP A 100 10.86 -10.35 1.88
CA ASP A 100 10.93 -8.96 1.45
C ASP A 100 9.84 -8.13 2.15
N TYR A 101 10.23 -7.01 2.76
CA TYR A 101 9.28 -6.07 3.35
C TYR A 101 8.34 -5.47 2.29
N GLY A 102 8.81 -5.29 1.06
CA GLY A 102 7.98 -4.89 -0.08
C GLY A 102 6.83 -5.86 -0.36
N GLY A 103 6.95 -7.10 0.12
CA GLY A 103 6.00 -8.16 -0.14
C GLY A 103 6.33 -8.95 -1.41
N VAL A 104 5.55 -9.99 -1.64
CA VAL A 104 5.66 -10.88 -2.80
C VAL A 104 4.39 -10.85 -3.62
N ARG A 105 4.44 -11.35 -4.86
CA ARG A 105 3.29 -11.57 -5.72
C ARG A 105 3.01 -13.06 -5.90
N LEU A 106 1.81 -13.49 -5.51
CA LEU A 106 1.26 -14.80 -5.82
C LEU A 106 0.48 -14.70 -7.12
N ALA A 107 1.00 -15.29 -8.21
CA ALA A 107 0.39 -15.22 -9.53
C ALA A 107 -0.38 -16.51 -9.82
N LEU A 108 -1.68 -16.38 -9.94
CA LEU A 108 -2.65 -17.45 -10.13
C LEU A 108 -3.43 -17.25 -11.43
N GLN A 109 -3.93 -18.34 -11.97
CA GLN A 109 -4.91 -18.33 -13.05
C GLN A 109 -6.30 -18.71 -12.52
N LYS A 110 -7.35 -18.40 -13.29
CA LYS A 110 -8.71 -18.86 -13.03
C LYS A 110 -8.71 -20.39 -13.02
N GLY A 111 -9.31 -21.00 -12.00
CA GLY A 111 -9.32 -22.46 -11.81
C GLY A 111 -8.13 -23.02 -11.03
N ASP A 112 -7.14 -22.21 -10.66
CA ASP A 112 -6.02 -22.65 -9.84
C ASP A 112 -6.41 -22.89 -8.37
N THR A 113 -5.62 -23.73 -7.71
CA THR A 113 -5.67 -23.94 -6.26
C THR A 113 -4.44 -23.32 -5.60
N LEU A 114 -4.64 -22.41 -4.66
CA LEU A 114 -3.62 -21.87 -3.76
C LEU A 114 -3.59 -22.70 -2.47
N LYS A 115 -2.44 -23.30 -2.16
CA LYS A 115 -2.18 -24.01 -0.90
C LYS A 115 -1.11 -23.26 -0.11
N ILE A 116 -1.37 -22.98 1.16
CA ILE A 116 -0.43 -22.30 2.05
C ILE A 116 -0.39 -23.02 3.38
N ARG A 117 0.81 -23.41 3.82
CA ARG A 117 1.05 -23.61 5.25
C ARG A 117 1.52 -22.30 5.82
N LEU A 118 0.72 -21.66 6.66
CA LEU A 118 1.11 -20.48 7.41
C LEU A 118 1.65 -20.89 8.77
N VAL A 119 2.90 -20.51 9.04
CA VAL A 119 3.58 -20.72 10.32
C VAL A 119 3.68 -19.40 11.06
N ASN A 120 3.33 -19.38 12.33
CA ASN A 120 3.48 -18.20 13.18
C ASN A 120 4.79 -18.28 13.97
N GLN A 121 5.73 -17.37 13.67
CA GLN A 121 6.97 -17.12 14.42
C GLN A 121 7.07 -15.65 14.86
N LEU A 122 5.93 -14.95 14.99
CA LEU A 122 5.91 -13.59 15.47
C LEU A 122 6.29 -13.52 16.95
N PRO A 123 6.97 -12.44 17.38
CA PRO A 123 7.22 -12.19 18.80
C PRO A 123 5.92 -11.83 19.51
N GLN A 124 5.94 -11.86 20.83
CA GLN A 124 4.83 -11.30 21.64
C GLN A 124 4.65 -9.82 21.34
N LEU A 125 3.42 -9.34 21.48
CA LEU A 125 3.10 -7.92 21.50
C LEU A 125 3.36 -7.38 22.91
N ASP A 126 3.94 -6.19 22.97
CA ASP A 126 3.92 -5.39 24.18
C ASP A 126 2.49 -4.85 24.37
N ALA A 127 1.85 -5.21 25.47
CA ALA A 127 0.48 -4.82 25.76
C ALA A 127 0.28 -3.28 25.78
N ALA A 128 1.31 -2.54 26.20
CA ALA A 128 1.28 -1.08 26.21
C ALA A 128 1.33 -0.45 24.80
N LYS A 129 1.69 -1.22 23.79
CA LYS A 129 1.82 -0.78 22.39
C LYS A 129 0.72 -1.34 21.48
N VAL A 130 -0.22 -2.10 22.02
CA VAL A 130 -1.39 -2.59 21.29
C VAL A 130 -2.43 -1.49 21.23
N ASN A 131 -3.04 -1.29 20.06
CA ASN A 131 -4.11 -0.33 19.89
C ASN A 131 -5.28 -0.62 20.83
N HIS A 132 -5.87 0.42 21.45
CA HIS A 132 -7.02 0.36 22.37
C HIS A 132 -8.27 -0.31 21.82
N ASN A 133 -8.45 -0.31 20.51
CA ASN A 133 -9.57 -1.01 19.86
C ASN A 133 -9.43 -2.54 19.88
N ALA A 134 -8.37 -3.07 20.50
CA ALA A 134 -8.29 -4.48 20.82
C ALA A 134 -9.37 -4.77 21.89
N ASP A 135 -10.36 -5.58 21.52
CA ASP A 135 -11.41 -6.03 22.43
C ASP A 135 -10.80 -6.53 23.74
N PRO A 136 -11.04 -5.86 24.90
CA PRO A 136 -10.47 -6.25 26.18
C PRO A 136 -10.89 -7.67 26.62
N GLY A 137 -11.92 -8.25 25.99
CA GLY A 137 -12.30 -9.65 26.16
C GLY A 137 -11.34 -10.67 25.51
N GLN A 138 -10.39 -10.22 24.67
CA GLN A 138 -9.44 -11.12 24.03
C GLN A 138 -8.07 -11.14 24.77
N ALA A 139 -8.07 -11.70 25.96
CA ALA A 139 -6.91 -11.76 26.86
C ALA A 139 -5.61 -12.39 26.29
N ASN A 140 -5.66 -12.91 25.05
CA ASN A 140 -4.53 -13.61 24.43
C ASN A 140 -3.89 -12.88 23.26
N LEU A 141 -4.36 -11.67 22.92
CA LEU A 141 -3.82 -10.91 21.77
C LEU A 141 -2.34 -10.56 21.96
N PHE A 142 -1.88 -10.34 23.20
CA PHE A 142 -0.46 -10.12 23.49
C PHE A 142 0.44 -11.28 23.04
N ARG A 143 -0.10 -12.49 22.89
CA ARG A 143 0.62 -13.66 22.34
C ARG A 143 0.79 -13.60 20.84
N ASN A 144 0.28 -12.55 20.21
CA ASN A 144 0.39 -12.25 18.79
C ASN A 144 -0.05 -13.42 17.87
N PRO A 145 -1.28 -13.94 18.04
CA PRO A 145 -1.80 -14.91 17.10
C PRO A 145 -1.92 -14.28 15.71
N THR A 146 -1.78 -15.09 14.65
CA THR A 146 -1.96 -14.62 13.27
C THR A 146 -2.88 -15.54 12.48
N ASN A 147 -3.31 -15.10 11.31
CA ASN A 147 -4.04 -15.87 10.31
C ASN A 147 -3.77 -15.33 8.91
N LEU A 148 -4.50 -15.81 7.91
CA LEU A 148 -4.45 -15.35 6.54
C LEU A 148 -5.84 -14.97 6.06
N HIS A 149 -5.95 -13.79 5.45
CA HIS A 149 -7.08 -13.33 4.66
C HIS A 149 -6.63 -13.01 3.25
N THR A 150 -7.38 -13.48 2.25
CA THR A 150 -7.15 -13.19 0.83
C THR A 150 -8.13 -12.12 0.36
N HIS A 151 -7.78 -10.88 0.63
CA HIS A 151 -8.64 -9.72 0.49
C HIS A 151 -9.07 -9.46 -0.95
N GLY A 152 -10.37 -9.48 -1.16
CA GLY A 152 -11.02 -9.19 -2.44
C GLY A 152 -11.16 -10.39 -3.37
N LEU A 153 -10.56 -11.54 -3.08
CA LEU A 153 -10.83 -12.75 -3.85
C LEU A 153 -12.30 -13.19 -3.64
N ILE A 154 -12.91 -13.65 -4.72
CA ILE A 154 -14.27 -14.22 -4.68
C ILE A 154 -14.13 -15.74 -4.47
N VAL A 155 -13.87 -16.13 -3.23
CA VAL A 155 -13.56 -17.50 -2.83
C VAL A 155 -14.37 -17.91 -1.60
N GLU A 156 -14.38 -19.20 -1.27
CA GLU A 156 -15.16 -19.72 -0.15
C GLU A 156 -14.46 -19.53 1.20
N PRO A 157 -15.09 -18.85 2.18
CA PRO A 157 -14.58 -18.73 3.55
C PRO A 157 -14.88 -20.02 4.34
N ARG A 158 -14.19 -21.09 3.99
CA ARG A 158 -14.48 -22.44 4.49
C ARG A 158 -13.70 -22.78 5.76
N ALA A 159 -14.42 -23.22 6.82
CA ALA A 159 -13.80 -23.85 7.98
C ALA A 159 -13.40 -25.32 7.67
N PRO A 160 -12.42 -25.89 8.39
CA PRO A 160 -12.07 -27.31 8.27
C PRO A 160 -13.25 -28.25 8.54
N THR A 161 -13.23 -29.39 7.88
CA THR A 161 -14.19 -30.47 8.08
C THR A 161 -13.48 -31.76 8.51
N LEU A 162 -14.24 -32.78 8.91
CA LEU A 162 -13.64 -34.09 9.22
C LEU A 162 -12.89 -34.72 8.03
N LYS A 163 -13.31 -34.38 6.79
CA LYS A 163 -12.71 -34.92 5.56
C LYS A 163 -11.58 -34.05 5.01
N ASP A 164 -11.62 -32.76 5.27
CA ASP A 164 -10.62 -31.79 4.82
C ASP A 164 -10.24 -30.86 5.99
N GLN A 165 -9.05 -31.02 6.52
CA GLN A 165 -8.54 -30.27 7.65
C GLN A 165 -7.97 -28.90 7.26
N THR A 166 -8.06 -28.50 5.98
CA THR A 166 -7.60 -27.22 5.49
C THR A 166 -8.65 -26.12 5.66
N PHE A 167 -8.19 -24.89 5.91
CA PHE A 167 -9.04 -23.71 5.88
C PHE A 167 -9.16 -23.16 4.46
N GLY A 168 -10.33 -22.60 4.12
CA GLY A 168 -10.46 -21.67 3.00
C GLY A 168 -10.00 -20.26 3.42
N ASP A 169 -10.59 -19.21 2.87
CA ASP A 169 -10.37 -17.82 3.33
C ASP A 169 -11.13 -17.58 4.65
N TYR A 170 -10.70 -18.28 5.72
CA TYR A 170 -11.40 -18.34 7.01
C TYR A 170 -10.68 -17.51 8.07
N VAL A 171 -11.22 -16.34 8.39
CA VAL A 171 -10.60 -15.35 9.28
C VAL A 171 -10.75 -15.63 10.79
N PHE A 172 -11.59 -16.61 11.18
CA PHE A 172 -11.80 -16.94 12.60
C PHE A 172 -10.81 -17.98 13.16
N VAL A 173 -9.76 -18.30 12.44
CA VAL A 173 -8.66 -19.11 12.96
C VAL A 173 -7.61 -18.21 13.62
N GLN A 174 -7.09 -18.64 14.77
CA GLN A 174 -5.96 -18.01 15.47
C GLN A 174 -4.81 -19.00 15.54
N ILE A 175 -3.71 -18.67 14.90
CA ILE A 175 -2.48 -19.48 14.89
C ILE A 175 -1.54 -18.86 15.90
N PHE A 176 -1.29 -19.55 17.00
CA PHE A 176 -0.40 -19.11 18.07
C PHE A 176 1.02 -19.62 17.83
N ASN A 177 2.02 -18.86 18.24
CA ASN A 177 3.40 -19.31 18.32
C ASN A 177 3.62 -19.97 19.69
N SER A 178 4.05 -21.24 19.72
CA SER A 178 4.29 -21.99 20.97
C SER A 178 5.32 -21.31 21.87
N ALA A 179 6.28 -20.56 21.29
CA ALA A 179 7.25 -19.76 22.05
C ALA A 179 6.60 -18.62 22.86
N ASN A 180 5.39 -18.18 22.49
CA ASN A 180 4.63 -17.13 23.17
C ASN A 180 3.63 -17.69 24.21
N GLY A 181 3.72 -18.97 24.50
CA GLY A 181 2.85 -19.68 25.46
C GLY A 181 1.66 -20.39 24.80
N MET A 182 0.99 -21.24 25.56
CA MET A 182 -0.13 -22.05 25.07
C MET A 182 -1.35 -21.18 24.77
N PRO A 183 -2.11 -21.47 23.68
CA PRO A 183 -3.38 -20.81 23.44
C PRO A 183 -4.39 -21.21 24.51
N VAL A 184 -5.29 -20.28 24.86
CA VAL A 184 -6.45 -20.58 25.69
C VAL A 184 -7.70 -20.69 24.82
N PRO A 185 -8.72 -21.43 25.25
CA PRO A 185 -10.00 -21.49 24.56
C PRO A 185 -10.58 -20.08 24.38
N GLN A 186 -11.15 -19.81 23.23
CA GLN A 186 -11.90 -18.57 23.01
C GLN A 186 -13.18 -18.59 23.86
N THR A 187 -13.37 -17.54 24.65
CA THR A 187 -14.58 -17.39 25.49
C THR A 187 -15.71 -16.64 24.78
N THR A 188 -15.41 -15.88 23.73
CA THR A 188 -16.33 -14.91 23.13
C THR A 188 -16.85 -15.25 21.73
N HIS A 189 -16.15 -16.09 20.96
CA HIS A 189 -16.54 -16.44 19.60
C HIS A 189 -16.73 -17.95 19.47
N GLN A 190 -17.98 -18.39 19.41
CA GLN A 190 -18.35 -19.83 19.39
C GLN A 190 -17.85 -20.60 18.15
N HIS A 191 -17.29 -19.92 17.15
CA HIS A 191 -16.88 -20.50 15.85
C HIS A 191 -15.39 -20.39 15.55
N GLY A 192 -14.58 -19.89 16.47
CA GLY A 192 -13.14 -19.76 16.27
C GLY A 192 -12.40 -21.09 16.40
N SER A 193 -11.27 -21.22 15.71
CA SER A 193 -10.34 -22.34 15.83
C SER A 193 -8.98 -21.87 16.31
N ASN A 194 -8.47 -22.47 17.38
CA ASN A 194 -7.10 -22.26 17.82
C ASN A 194 -6.18 -23.32 17.20
N LYS A 195 -5.09 -22.88 16.62
CA LYS A 195 -4.02 -23.72 16.10
C LYS A 195 -2.70 -23.36 16.75
N MET A 196 -1.81 -24.33 16.88
CA MET A 196 -0.49 -24.16 17.43
C MET A 196 0.52 -24.21 16.31
N ASP A 197 1.38 -23.21 16.26
CA ASP A 197 2.50 -23.02 15.34
C ASP A 197 2.13 -22.86 13.86
N TYR A 198 1.14 -23.61 13.32
CA TYR A 198 0.76 -23.48 11.92
C TYR A 198 -0.71 -23.86 11.65
N ALA A 199 -1.17 -23.39 10.48
CA ALA A 199 -2.41 -23.86 9.84
C ALA A 199 -2.20 -24.06 8.34
N ASP A 200 -2.93 -25.03 7.77
CA ASP A 200 -2.94 -25.29 6.34
C ASP A 200 -4.19 -24.67 5.70
N TYR A 201 -3.98 -23.89 4.64
CA TYR A 201 -5.02 -23.26 3.82
C TYR A 201 -5.07 -23.92 2.45
N ARG A 202 -6.29 -24.03 1.92
CA ARG A 202 -6.58 -24.40 0.54
C ARG A 202 -7.67 -23.48 0.00
N ILE A 203 -7.33 -22.68 -0.99
CA ILE A 203 -8.19 -21.68 -1.60
C ILE A 203 -8.28 -22.02 -3.09
N ASP A 204 -9.45 -22.43 -3.54
CA ASP A 204 -9.71 -22.77 -4.94
C ASP A 204 -10.25 -21.53 -5.65
N ILE A 205 -9.57 -21.09 -6.72
CA ILE A 205 -9.94 -19.92 -7.52
C ILE A 205 -11.02 -20.34 -8.53
N PRO A 206 -12.23 -19.77 -8.47
CA PRO A 206 -13.28 -20.11 -9.43
C PRO A 206 -12.90 -19.81 -10.88
N TRP A 207 -13.40 -20.59 -11.83
CA TRP A 207 -13.17 -20.39 -13.26
C TRP A 207 -13.74 -19.06 -13.79
N ASN A 208 -14.75 -18.53 -13.14
CA ASN A 208 -15.37 -17.24 -13.46
C ASN A 208 -14.86 -16.09 -12.57
N HIS A 209 -13.76 -16.29 -11.82
CA HIS A 209 -13.15 -15.24 -11.03
C HIS A 209 -12.67 -14.11 -11.95
N PRO A 210 -12.89 -12.83 -11.63
CA PRO A 210 -12.37 -11.71 -12.41
C PRO A 210 -10.84 -11.70 -12.43
N SER A 211 -10.26 -11.30 -13.56
CA SER A 211 -8.83 -11.00 -13.65
C SER A 211 -8.54 -9.66 -12.96
N GLY A 212 -7.41 -9.57 -12.24
CA GLY A 212 -7.06 -8.33 -11.54
C GLY A 212 -6.07 -8.54 -10.40
N GLN A 213 -5.88 -7.48 -9.61
CA GLN A 213 -5.02 -7.48 -8.43
C GLN A 213 -5.83 -7.54 -7.14
N PHE A 214 -5.40 -8.42 -6.26
CA PHE A 214 -5.90 -8.68 -4.93
C PHE A 214 -4.71 -8.66 -3.97
N TRP A 215 -4.94 -8.81 -2.66
CA TRP A 215 -3.84 -8.85 -1.70
C TRP A 215 -4.13 -9.81 -0.55
N PHE A 216 -3.15 -10.08 0.29
CA PHE A 216 -3.30 -10.93 1.46
C PHE A 216 -2.62 -10.30 2.66
N HIS A 217 -3.22 -10.50 3.82
CA HIS A 217 -2.76 -9.95 5.09
C HIS A 217 -3.36 -10.73 6.26
N PRO A 218 -2.88 -10.54 7.50
CA PRO A 218 -3.53 -11.10 8.69
C PRO A 218 -4.83 -10.36 9.01
N HIS A 219 -5.80 -11.08 9.54
CA HIS A 219 -7.12 -10.54 9.88
C HIS A 219 -7.57 -10.95 11.30
N ILE A 220 -6.66 -10.91 12.27
CA ILE A 220 -7.00 -11.17 13.67
C ILE A 220 -7.73 -9.96 14.23
N HIS A 221 -8.97 -10.18 14.71
CA HIS A 221 -9.76 -9.13 15.33
C HIS A 221 -9.01 -8.51 16.52
N GLY A 222 -8.87 -7.20 16.52
CA GLY A 222 -8.17 -6.42 17.55
C GLY A 222 -6.68 -6.17 17.31
N ILE A 223 -5.99 -6.93 16.45
CA ILE A 223 -4.56 -6.71 16.14
C ILE A 223 -4.20 -6.75 14.66
N SER A 224 -5.19 -6.79 13.76
CA SER A 224 -4.91 -6.70 12.32
C SER A 224 -4.14 -5.43 11.96
N LEU A 225 -4.53 -4.29 12.51
CA LEU A 225 -3.85 -3.01 12.32
C LEU A 225 -2.37 -3.12 12.72
N ASN A 226 -2.09 -3.66 13.92
CA ASN A 226 -0.72 -3.81 14.42
C ASN A 226 0.12 -4.68 13.48
N GLN A 227 -0.44 -5.81 13.00
CA GLN A 227 0.29 -6.75 12.14
C GLN A 227 0.53 -6.20 10.74
N VAL A 228 -0.44 -5.48 10.16
CA VAL A 228 -0.28 -4.84 8.84
C VAL A 228 0.68 -3.65 8.94
N SER A 229 0.59 -2.81 9.96
CA SER A 229 1.50 -1.67 10.17
C SER A 229 2.95 -2.12 10.36
N GLN A 230 3.17 -3.31 10.93
CA GLN A 230 4.50 -3.93 11.03
C GLN A 230 5.02 -4.48 9.68
N GLY A 231 4.15 -4.66 8.67
CA GLY A 231 4.54 -5.03 7.33
C GLY A 231 3.98 -6.33 6.75
N LEU A 232 3.14 -7.08 7.51
CA LEU A 232 2.58 -8.35 7.02
C LEU A 232 1.56 -8.13 5.92
N ALA A 233 2.01 -8.10 4.68
CA ALA A 233 1.17 -8.02 3.49
C ALA A 233 1.92 -8.50 2.24
N GLY A 234 1.17 -8.96 1.25
CA GLY A 234 1.63 -9.24 -0.10
C GLY A 234 0.47 -9.21 -1.08
N ILE A 235 0.73 -9.37 -2.38
CA ILE A 235 -0.30 -9.28 -3.40
C ILE A 235 -0.59 -10.61 -4.08
N ILE A 236 -1.81 -10.73 -4.58
CA ILE A 236 -2.28 -11.83 -5.43
C ILE A 236 -2.70 -11.23 -6.76
N SER A 237 -2.25 -11.79 -7.87
CA SER A 237 -2.81 -11.53 -9.18
C SER A 237 -3.54 -12.77 -9.69
N VAL A 238 -4.75 -12.58 -10.23
CA VAL A 238 -5.51 -13.63 -10.90
C VAL A 238 -5.67 -13.24 -12.36
N GLY A 239 -5.36 -14.14 -13.28
CA GLY A 239 -5.40 -13.84 -14.70
C GLY A 239 -4.44 -12.75 -15.14
N GLU A 240 -4.59 -12.29 -16.36
CA GLU A 240 -3.68 -11.35 -17.01
C GLU A 240 -4.42 -10.07 -17.42
N VAL A 241 -3.68 -8.97 -17.65
CA VAL A 241 -4.27 -7.71 -18.15
C VAL A 241 -4.78 -7.88 -19.58
N SER A 242 -4.13 -8.71 -20.37
CA SER A 242 -4.55 -9.08 -21.72
C SER A 242 -5.95 -9.70 -21.79
N ASP A 243 -6.50 -10.20 -20.67
CA ASP A 243 -7.87 -10.72 -20.61
C ASP A 243 -8.93 -9.63 -20.82
N TYR A 244 -8.62 -8.37 -20.52
CA TYR A 244 -9.62 -7.29 -20.51
C TYR A 244 -9.15 -5.94 -21.08
N ALA A 245 -7.86 -5.73 -21.34
CA ALA A 245 -7.32 -4.47 -21.85
C ALA A 245 -6.70 -4.66 -23.24
N HIS A 246 -7.07 -3.79 -24.18
CA HIS A 246 -6.63 -3.81 -25.56
C HIS A 246 -6.12 -2.44 -26.00
N GLY A 247 -5.17 -2.43 -26.92
CA GLY A 247 -4.73 -1.21 -27.58
C GLY A 247 -5.81 -0.68 -28.55
N ASP A 248 -6.10 0.60 -28.45
CA ASP A 248 -7.16 1.27 -29.22
C ASP A 248 -6.87 1.38 -30.73
N ALA A 249 -5.60 1.50 -31.11
CA ALA A 249 -5.22 1.71 -32.51
C ALA A 249 -5.23 0.43 -33.35
N ARG A 250 -4.93 -0.73 -32.74
CA ARG A 250 -4.75 -2.01 -33.46
C ARG A 250 -5.57 -3.17 -32.90
N ASP A 251 -6.39 -2.92 -31.91
CA ASP A 251 -7.23 -3.96 -31.27
C ASP A 251 -6.41 -5.19 -30.83
N THR A 252 -5.23 -4.95 -30.26
CA THR A 252 -4.35 -6.00 -29.76
C THR A 252 -4.42 -6.07 -28.25
N PRO A 253 -4.43 -7.27 -27.63
CA PRO A 253 -4.35 -7.42 -26.20
C PRO A 253 -3.14 -6.67 -25.64
N PHE A 254 -3.33 -5.96 -24.52
CA PHE A 254 -2.23 -5.24 -23.87
C PHE A 254 -1.23 -6.25 -23.29
N PRO A 255 0.08 -6.10 -23.53
CA PRO A 255 1.05 -7.10 -23.12
C PRO A 255 1.24 -7.13 -21.60
N ASP A 256 1.14 -8.31 -20.98
CA ASP A 256 1.33 -8.50 -19.55
C ASP A 256 2.75 -8.20 -19.07
N ALA A 257 3.73 -8.17 -19.97
CA ALA A 257 5.09 -7.72 -19.70
C ALA A 257 5.17 -6.23 -19.35
N SER A 258 4.18 -5.43 -19.76
CA SER A 258 4.09 -3.99 -19.49
C SER A 258 3.19 -3.68 -18.27
N VAL A 259 3.03 -4.65 -17.38
CA VAL A 259 2.27 -4.50 -16.12
C VAL A 259 3.24 -4.37 -14.96
N ARG A 260 3.07 -3.30 -14.20
CA ARG A 260 3.83 -3.02 -12.99
C ARG A 260 2.97 -3.18 -11.74
N HIS A 261 3.53 -3.83 -10.72
CA HIS A 261 2.82 -4.05 -9.45
C HIS A 261 3.43 -3.16 -8.38
N LEU A 262 2.63 -2.24 -7.82
CA LEU A 262 3.06 -1.26 -6.83
C LEU A 262 2.34 -1.51 -5.50
N ILE A 263 3.10 -1.95 -4.50
CA ILE A 263 2.61 -2.15 -3.14
C ILE A 263 3.03 -0.94 -2.32
N LEU A 264 2.05 -0.15 -1.89
CA LEU A 264 2.25 1.01 -1.05
C LEU A 264 2.17 0.57 0.42
N LYS A 265 3.23 0.79 1.15
CA LYS A 265 3.33 0.56 2.60
C LYS A 265 4.01 1.74 3.26
N ASP A 266 3.68 1.96 4.51
CA ASP A 266 4.35 2.93 5.35
C ASP A 266 4.85 2.29 6.64
N LEU A 267 5.77 2.97 7.30
CA LEU A 267 6.51 2.43 8.42
C LEU A 267 6.93 3.56 9.34
N GLN A 268 6.41 3.59 10.55
CA GLN A 268 6.79 4.55 11.59
C GLN A 268 7.88 3.95 12.46
N VAL A 269 9.00 4.65 12.58
CA VAL A 269 10.18 4.20 13.30
C VAL A 269 10.45 5.11 14.49
N ALA A 270 10.51 4.51 15.67
CA ALA A 270 10.67 5.20 16.92
C ALA A 270 12.07 5.79 17.13
N PRO A 271 12.17 6.95 17.83
CA PRO A 271 13.46 7.58 18.17
C PRO A 271 14.20 6.85 19.29
N GLY A 272 13.50 6.05 20.09
CA GLY A 272 13.95 5.51 21.38
C GLY A 272 13.50 6.35 22.56
N GLY A 273 13.41 5.74 23.72
CA GLY A 273 12.96 6.37 24.97
C GLY A 273 11.46 6.26 25.24
N PRO A 274 10.92 7.06 26.16
CA PRO A 274 9.50 7.02 26.49
C PRO A 274 8.67 7.67 25.38
N VAL A 275 7.63 6.98 24.92
CA VAL A 275 6.61 7.48 23.99
C VAL A 275 5.25 7.29 24.63
N GLN A 276 4.40 8.30 24.54
CA GLN A 276 3.01 8.21 24.95
C GLN A 276 2.21 7.54 23.82
N PHE A 277 1.56 6.43 24.13
CA PHE A 277 0.56 5.78 23.28
C PHE A 277 -0.83 5.98 23.89
N ASP A 278 -1.87 5.72 23.12
CA ASP A 278 -3.26 5.77 23.62
C ASP A 278 -3.45 4.85 24.83
N SER A 279 -2.75 3.71 24.88
CA SER A 279 -2.75 2.76 26.01
C SER A 279 -1.91 3.19 27.22
N GLY A 280 -1.22 4.31 27.14
CA GLY A 280 -0.31 4.80 28.18
C GLY A 280 1.15 4.89 27.73
N PRO A 281 2.04 5.37 28.61
CA PRO A 281 3.45 5.51 28.27
C PRO A 281 4.13 4.15 28.11
N ALA A 282 4.94 4.00 27.07
CA ALA A 282 5.81 2.85 26.87
C ALA A 282 7.21 3.28 26.44
N ASN A 283 8.22 2.49 26.83
CA ASN A 283 9.58 2.66 26.32
C ASN A 283 9.73 1.95 24.99
N VAL A 284 10.19 2.67 23.97
CA VAL A 284 10.52 2.13 22.66
C VAL A 284 12.04 2.08 22.49
N GLN A 285 12.51 1.09 21.71
CA GLN A 285 13.92 1.02 21.34
C GLN A 285 14.17 1.91 20.11
N PRO A 286 15.37 2.52 19.97
CA PRO A 286 15.73 3.20 18.73
C PRO A 286 15.61 2.25 17.54
N GLY A 287 14.92 2.67 16.49
CA GLY A 287 14.68 1.83 15.30
C GLY A 287 13.53 0.82 15.43
N GLU A 288 12.85 0.78 16.56
CA GLU A 288 11.64 -0.02 16.71
C GLU A 288 10.53 0.51 15.81
N VAL A 289 9.85 -0.41 15.12
CA VAL A 289 8.68 -0.08 14.32
C VAL A 289 7.46 0.05 15.23
N ILE A 290 6.78 1.18 15.14
CA ILE A 290 5.50 1.39 15.82
C ILE A 290 4.48 0.47 15.17
N ASN A 291 3.81 -0.36 15.97
CA ASN A 291 2.86 -1.37 15.48
C ASN A 291 1.42 -0.84 15.34
N GLN A 292 1.28 0.45 15.19
CA GLN A 292 0.07 1.17 14.75
C GLN A 292 0.51 2.43 14.01
N GLN A 293 -0.35 2.96 13.16
CA GLN A 293 -0.08 4.21 12.46
C GLN A 293 -0.62 5.38 13.28
N ASP A 294 0.28 6.25 13.72
CA ASP A 294 -0.07 7.44 14.48
C ASP A 294 0.00 8.67 13.55
N PRO A 295 -1.10 9.39 13.33
CA PRO A 295 -1.10 10.59 12.49
C PRO A 295 -0.25 11.72 13.06
N GLY A 296 0.11 11.69 14.36
CA GLY A 296 1.03 12.63 15.00
C GLY A 296 2.43 12.67 14.40
N PHE A 297 2.89 11.59 13.71
CA PHE A 297 4.06 11.72 12.84
C PHE A 297 3.76 12.70 11.71
N CYS A 298 4.65 13.67 11.47
CA CYS A 298 4.49 14.70 10.43
C CYS A 298 3.28 15.66 10.58
N ALA A 299 2.54 15.62 11.68
CA ALA A 299 1.31 16.40 11.86
C ALA A 299 1.51 17.92 11.78
N GLN A 300 2.73 18.42 12.05
CA GLN A 300 3.07 19.84 11.89
C GLN A 300 3.08 20.34 10.44
N PHE A 301 2.91 19.44 9.47
CA PHE A 301 2.94 19.77 8.05
C PHE A 301 1.54 19.52 7.46
N PRO A 302 0.74 20.60 7.28
CA PRO A 302 -0.59 20.48 6.69
C PRO A 302 -0.60 19.80 5.33
N ALA A 303 -1.75 19.24 4.94
CA ALA A 303 -1.93 18.55 3.67
C ALA A 303 -1.61 19.42 2.44
N ASP A 304 -1.78 20.74 2.55
CA ASP A 304 -1.49 21.73 1.52
C ASP A 304 -0.08 22.31 1.60
N SER A 305 0.77 21.80 2.50
CA SER A 305 2.16 22.22 2.63
C SER A 305 2.93 22.02 1.33
N SER A 306 3.68 23.05 0.92
CA SER A 306 4.60 22.97 -0.23
C SER A 306 5.90 22.22 0.10
N GLU A 307 6.08 21.77 1.35
CA GLU A 307 7.28 21.06 1.75
C GLU A 307 7.29 19.65 1.19
N VAL A 308 8.26 19.39 0.33
CA VAL A 308 8.45 18.11 -0.36
C VAL A 308 9.42 17.23 0.43
N ARG A 309 9.07 15.94 0.57
CA ARG A 309 9.90 14.95 1.26
C ARG A 309 10.00 13.68 0.44
N GLU A 310 11.22 13.31 0.13
CA GLU A 310 11.50 12.10 -0.64
C GLU A 310 11.31 10.84 0.22
N GLY A 311 10.14 10.22 0.10
CA GLY A 311 9.82 8.91 0.71
C GLY A 311 9.79 8.89 2.24
N SER A 312 9.89 10.02 2.93
CA SER A 312 9.83 10.03 4.39
C SER A 312 9.58 11.41 4.99
N CYS A 313 9.11 11.46 6.23
CA CYS A 313 9.08 12.68 7.01
C CYS A 313 9.58 12.45 8.44
N PRO A 314 10.10 13.51 9.12
CA PRO A 314 10.54 13.41 10.50
C PRO A 314 9.34 13.26 11.45
N GLY A 315 9.55 12.53 12.53
CA GLY A 315 8.63 12.52 13.65
C GLY A 315 8.62 13.87 14.37
N VAL A 316 7.49 14.21 14.97
CA VAL A 316 7.27 15.48 15.66
C VAL A 316 6.95 15.26 17.13
N ASP A 317 7.12 16.31 17.91
CA ASP A 317 6.72 16.36 19.31
C ASP A 317 5.37 17.05 19.43
N THR A 318 4.33 16.30 19.74
CA THR A 318 2.98 16.80 20.03
C THR A 318 2.62 16.67 21.50
N SER A 319 3.59 16.34 22.37
CA SER A 319 3.35 16.05 23.80
C SER A 319 2.78 17.26 24.56
N ALA A 320 3.05 18.48 24.09
CA ALA A 320 2.47 19.70 24.68
C ALA A 320 0.94 19.78 24.52
N ASP A 321 0.40 19.13 23.50
CA ASP A 321 -1.03 19.09 23.18
C ASP A 321 -1.71 17.79 23.69
N GLY A 322 -0.99 17.01 24.51
CA GLY A 322 -1.45 15.71 25.01
C GLY A 322 -1.18 14.54 24.07
N GLY A 323 -0.50 14.79 22.94
CA GLY A 323 -0.12 13.76 21.97
C GLY A 323 1.21 13.06 22.28
N SER A 324 1.72 12.33 21.32
CA SER A 324 2.93 11.52 21.43
C SER A 324 4.19 12.30 21.10
N ASN A 325 5.31 11.95 21.76
CA ASN A 325 6.62 12.49 21.42
C ASN A 325 7.36 11.54 20.47
N PHE A 326 7.34 11.84 19.17
CA PHE A 326 8.07 11.11 18.14
C PHE A 326 9.29 11.87 17.62
N SER A 327 9.69 12.97 18.30
CA SER A 327 10.84 13.79 17.91
C SER A 327 12.10 12.94 17.74
N GLY A 328 12.70 13.01 16.55
CA GLY A 328 13.82 12.15 16.15
C GLY A 328 13.43 10.79 15.57
N GLY A 329 12.16 10.39 15.61
CA GLY A 329 11.62 9.29 14.85
C GLY A 329 11.48 9.61 13.36
N LYS A 330 11.06 8.65 12.57
CA LYS A 330 10.88 8.85 11.13
C LYS A 330 9.75 8.00 10.57
N TRP A 331 8.90 8.62 9.75
CA TRP A 331 7.87 7.94 9.00
C TRP A 331 8.34 7.72 7.56
N PHE A 332 8.50 6.47 7.16
CA PHE A 332 8.89 6.08 5.81
C PHE A 332 7.67 5.66 5.01
N PHE A 333 7.62 6.10 3.75
CA PHE A 333 6.61 5.73 2.77
C PHE A 333 7.30 4.95 1.66
N THR A 334 6.84 3.75 1.40
CA THR A 334 7.54 2.84 0.49
C THR A 334 6.68 2.43 -0.69
N VAL A 335 7.33 2.27 -1.82
CA VAL A 335 6.81 1.57 -2.99
C VAL A 335 7.63 0.28 -3.13
N ASN A 336 6.98 -0.87 -3.03
CA ASN A 336 7.64 -2.18 -3.02
C ASN A 336 8.80 -2.26 -2.00
N GLY A 337 8.57 -1.70 -0.80
CA GLY A 337 9.55 -1.71 0.30
C GLY A 337 10.75 -0.78 0.12
N ARG A 338 10.75 0.12 -0.86
CA ARG A 338 11.82 1.10 -1.11
C ARG A 338 11.29 2.51 -0.96
N THR A 339 12.06 3.37 -0.31
CA THR A 339 11.77 4.81 -0.19
C THR A 339 12.21 5.53 -1.45
N PHE A 340 11.31 6.32 -2.03
CA PHE A 340 11.55 7.15 -3.20
C PHE A 340 12.32 6.46 -4.35
N PRO A 341 11.88 5.27 -4.82
CA PRO A 341 12.56 4.57 -5.90
C PRO A 341 12.41 5.28 -7.24
N LYS A 342 13.28 4.93 -8.20
CA LYS A 342 13.15 5.34 -9.60
C LYS A 342 12.31 4.32 -10.36
N ILE A 343 11.26 4.80 -11.01
CA ILE A 343 10.41 4.02 -11.92
C ILE A 343 10.80 4.43 -13.35
N LYS A 344 11.23 3.46 -14.14
CA LYS A 344 11.51 3.67 -15.57
C LYS A 344 10.35 3.11 -16.38
N VAL A 345 9.57 3.97 -17.01
CA VAL A 345 8.55 3.56 -17.98
C VAL A 345 9.27 3.36 -19.31
N THR A 346 9.53 2.11 -19.64
CA THR A 346 10.36 1.72 -20.79
C THR A 346 9.56 1.29 -21.99
N ASP A 347 8.30 0.91 -21.79
CA ASP A 347 7.43 0.57 -22.90
C ASP A 347 6.97 1.84 -23.64
N SER A 348 7.13 1.84 -24.95
CA SER A 348 6.73 2.97 -25.79
C SER A 348 5.23 3.23 -25.79
N ASP A 349 4.44 2.21 -25.52
CA ASP A 349 2.98 2.29 -25.43
C ASP A 349 2.50 2.65 -24.01
N GLY A 350 3.41 2.66 -23.01
CA GLY A 350 3.08 2.89 -21.60
C GLY A 350 2.96 1.59 -20.80
N GLU A 351 2.58 1.74 -19.53
CA GLU A 351 2.48 0.62 -18.58
C GLU A 351 1.13 0.64 -17.88
N VAL A 352 0.60 -0.54 -17.54
CA VAL A 352 -0.48 -0.66 -16.56
C VAL A 352 0.14 -0.78 -15.18
N TRP A 353 -0.18 0.16 -14.30
CA TRP A 353 0.20 0.09 -12.89
C TRP A 353 -0.95 -0.48 -12.06
N ARG A 354 -0.68 -1.58 -11.39
CA ARG A 354 -1.55 -2.20 -10.41
C ARG A 354 -1.12 -1.75 -9.02
N LEU A 355 -1.86 -0.83 -8.41
CA LEU A 355 -1.57 -0.28 -7.09
C LEU A 355 -2.37 -1.00 -6.01
N THR A 356 -1.72 -1.29 -4.88
CA THR A 356 -2.39 -1.78 -3.66
C THR A 356 -1.98 -0.90 -2.49
N ASN A 357 -2.96 -0.31 -1.78
CA ASN A 357 -2.71 0.32 -0.50
C ASN A 357 -2.70 -0.75 0.59
N ALA A 358 -1.50 -1.19 0.97
CA ALA A 358 -1.25 -2.20 2.01
C ALA A 358 -0.83 -1.57 3.34
N SER A 359 -1.22 -0.34 3.60
CA SER A 359 -1.06 0.34 4.89
C SER A 359 -2.17 -0.04 5.87
N GLY A 360 -1.91 0.04 7.16
CA GLY A 360 -2.89 -0.28 8.20
C GLY A 360 -4.04 0.72 8.27
N SER A 361 -3.75 2.02 8.28
CA SER A 361 -4.76 3.09 8.37
C SER A 361 -4.56 4.26 7.40
N LEU A 362 -3.38 4.39 6.77
CA LEU A 362 -3.05 5.52 5.91
C LEU A 362 -3.85 5.53 4.61
N SER A 363 -4.55 6.63 4.33
CA SER A 363 -5.15 6.91 3.02
C SER A 363 -4.17 7.70 2.16
N TYR A 364 -3.85 7.18 0.97
CA TYR A 364 -2.97 7.86 0.02
C TYR A 364 -3.76 8.75 -0.93
N ASN A 365 -3.40 10.03 -0.99
CA ASN A 365 -3.90 10.98 -1.98
C ASN A 365 -2.88 11.09 -3.12
N LEU A 366 -2.97 10.22 -4.11
CA LEU A 366 -1.96 9.99 -5.13
C LEU A 366 -2.13 10.90 -6.34
N GLN A 367 -1.01 11.42 -6.82
CA GLN A 367 -0.89 12.19 -8.06
C GLN A 367 0.40 11.82 -8.79
N LEU A 368 0.35 11.88 -10.11
CA LEU A 368 1.55 11.87 -10.95
C LEU A 368 1.72 13.29 -11.50
N THR A 369 2.79 13.97 -11.12
CA THR A 369 3.02 15.38 -11.43
C THR A 369 4.23 15.50 -12.36
N ASP A 370 4.06 16.17 -13.50
CA ASP A 370 5.14 16.47 -14.43
C ASP A 370 6.17 17.41 -13.76
N ASP A 371 7.45 17.07 -13.86
CA ASP A 371 8.49 17.80 -13.13
C ASP A 371 8.80 19.18 -13.72
N GLU A 372 8.62 19.36 -15.03
CA GLU A 372 8.90 20.62 -15.69
C GLU A 372 7.78 21.63 -15.48
N THR A 373 6.53 21.19 -15.66
CA THR A 373 5.38 22.08 -15.60
C THR A 373 4.71 22.14 -14.23
N GLN A 374 5.04 21.21 -13.34
CA GLN A 374 4.41 21.01 -12.02
C GLN A 374 2.89 20.77 -12.11
N LYS A 375 2.39 20.31 -13.25
CA LYS A 375 0.97 19.98 -13.45
C LYS A 375 0.73 18.49 -13.26
N PRO A 376 -0.45 18.10 -12.73
CA PRO A 376 -0.85 16.70 -12.69
C PRO A 376 -0.95 16.11 -14.10
N ILE A 377 -0.34 14.95 -14.30
CA ILE A 377 -0.46 14.17 -15.54
C ILE A 377 -1.79 13.43 -15.53
N ILE A 378 -2.51 13.48 -16.64
CA ILE A 378 -3.73 12.70 -16.85
C ILE A 378 -3.35 11.23 -17.01
N ILE A 379 -3.96 10.35 -16.22
CA ILE A 379 -3.84 8.90 -16.32
C ILE A 379 -5.20 8.27 -16.59
N GLN A 380 -5.24 7.12 -17.24
CA GLN A 380 -6.50 6.40 -17.43
C GLN A 380 -6.76 5.46 -16.27
N LEU A 381 -7.92 5.57 -15.64
CA LEU A 381 -8.40 4.62 -14.65
C LEU A 381 -8.97 3.38 -15.37
N ILE A 382 -8.53 2.20 -14.97
CA ILE A 382 -8.93 0.92 -15.57
C ILE A 382 -9.88 0.17 -14.65
N SER A 383 -9.45 -0.07 -13.41
CA SER A 383 -10.25 -0.82 -12.43
C SER A 383 -10.05 -0.31 -11.01
N VAL A 384 -11.03 -0.59 -10.16
CA VAL A 384 -10.98 -0.36 -8.72
C VAL A 384 -11.46 -1.63 -8.02
N ASP A 385 -10.69 -2.10 -7.06
CA ASP A 385 -10.99 -3.28 -6.24
C ASP A 385 -11.31 -4.55 -7.06
N GLY A 386 -10.63 -4.68 -8.23
CA GLY A 386 -10.81 -5.81 -9.15
C GLY A 386 -12.02 -5.68 -10.09
N VAL A 387 -12.68 -4.53 -10.12
CA VAL A 387 -13.82 -4.25 -10.99
C VAL A 387 -13.43 -3.18 -12.01
N SER A 388 -13.56 -3.50 -13.31
CA SER A 388 -13.31 -2.54 -14.39
C SER A 388 -14.29 -1.37 -14.34
N VAL A 389 -13.79 -0.16 -14.61
CA VAL A 389 -14.57 1.07 -14.48
C VAL A 389 -14.99 1.58 -15.85
N ASN A 390 -16.28 1.86 -15.96
CA ASN A 390 -16.86 2.59 -17.08
C ASN A 390 -17.77 3.69 -16.54
N LEU A 391 -17.59 4.92 -17.02
CA LEU A 391 -18.42 6.04 -16.66
C LEU A 391 -19.48 6.30 -17.73
N PRO A 392 -20.67 6.79 -17.37
CA PRO A 392 -21.66 7.27 -18.33
C PRO A 392 -21.07 8.33 -19.25
N GLN A 393 -21.59 8.40 -20.48
CA GLN A 393 -21.08 9.29 -21.54
C GLN A 393 -21.08 10.78 -21.17
N ASP A 394 -21.90 11.16 -20.19
CA ASP A 394 -22.14 12.55 -19.79
C ASP A 394 -21.22 13.03 -18.65
N THR A 395 -20.30 12.19 -18.16
CA THR A 395 -19.35 12.56 -17.11
C THR A 395 -18.24 13.41 -17.74
N THR A 396 -18.54 14.68 -17.99
CA THR A 396 -17.61 15.62 -18.65
C THR A 396 -16.93 16.58 -17.68
N MET A 397 -17.13 16.41 -16.36
CA MET A 397 -16.77 17.45 -15.41
C MET A 397 -15.57 17.08 -14.56
N ASP A 398 -14.72 18.07 -14.28
CA ASP A 398 -13.69 18.02 -13.24
C ASP A 398 -14.37 17.86 -11.85
N THR A 399 -14.54 16.64 -11.42
CA THR A 399 -15.27 16.30 -10.19
C THR A 399 -14.65 15.12 -9.46
N MET A 400 -14.85 15.12 -8.15
CA MET A 400 -14.47 13.97 -7.30
C MET A 400 -15.57 12.91 -7.34
N VAL A 401 -15.20 11.71 -7.74
CA VAL A 401 -16.08 10.54 -7.85
C VAL A 401 -15.61 9.45 -6.90
N ARG A 402 -16.52 8.85 -6.16
CA ARG A 402 -16.21 7.71 -5.26
C ARG A 402 -16.47 6.39 -5.97
N LEU A 403 -15.50 5.46 -5.87
CA LEU A 403 -15.53 4.12 -6.41
C LEU A 403 -14.96 3.14 -5.41
N GLY A 404 -15.76 2.21 -4.91
CA GLY A 404 -15.29 1.26 -3.91
C GLY A 404 -14.57 1.95 -2.74
N GLY A 405 -13.40 1.49 -2.41
CA GLY A 405 -12.51 2.05 -1.38
C GLY A 405 -11.67 3.24 -1.84
N ALA A 406 -12.01 3.91 -2.95
CA ALA A 406 -11.22 5.02 -3.45
C ALA A 406 -12.06 6.21 -3.93
N ARG A 407 -11.43 7.39 -4.09
CA ARG A 407 -12.01 8.57 -4.71
C ARG A 407 -11.08 9.03 -5.82
N PHE A 408 -11.67 9.54 -6.91
CA PHE A 408 -10.92 9.95 -8.09
C PHE A 408 -11.33 11.34 -8.53
N ARG A 409 -10.36 12.18 -8.86
CA ARG A 409 -10.63 13.41 -9.58
C ARG A 409 -10.72 13.08 -11.07
N VAL A 410 -11.95 12.93 -11.54
CA VAL A 410 -12.24 12.65 -12.95
C VAL A 410 -12.16 13.95 -13.73
N VAL A 411 -11.44 13.91 -14.84
CA VAL A 411 -11.27 15.05 -15.75
C VAL A 411 -11.67 14.62 -17.17
N PRO A 412 -12.00 15.57 -18.06
CA PRO A 412 -12.24 15.26 -19.46
C PRO A 412 -11.01 14.54 -20.06
N CYS A 413 -11.23 13.41 -20.73
CA CYS A 413 -10.18 12.84 -21.55
C CYS A 413 -9.88 13.75 -22.73
N PRO A 414 -8.63 13.76 -23.25
CA PRO A 414 -8.32 14.35 -24.53
C PRO A 414 -9.25 13.83 -25.62
N PRO A 415 -9.53 14.62 -26.67
CA PRO A 415 -10.47 14.23 -27.72
C PRO A 415 -10.21 12.84 -28.28
N LEU A 416 -11.24 11.99 -28.27
CA LEU A 416 -11.18 10.61 -28.73
C LEU A 416 -11.92 10.46 -30.06
N PRO A 417 -11.45 9.66 -31.01
CA PRO A 417 -12.25 9.27 -32.15
C PRO A 417 -13.41 8.40 -31.68
N THR A 418 -14.63 8.83 -31.99
CA THR A 418 -15.90 8.34 -31.41
C THR A 418 -16.29 6.90 -31.74
N SER A 419 -15.52 6.18 -32.57
CA SER A 419 -16.00 4.93 -33.20
C SER A 419 -15.26 3.65 -32.85
N ARG A 420 -14.25 3.67 -31.95
CA ARG A 420 -13.33 2.53 -31.78
C ARG A 420 -13.31 1.88 -30.39
N PHE A 421 -13.91 2.48 -29.40
CA PHE A 421 -13.86 1.95 -28.03
C PHE A 421 -15.13 1.17 -27.68
N HIS A 422 -14.98 -0.01 -27.08
CA HIS A 422 -16.06 -0.75 -26.44
C HIS A 422 -16.47 -0.07 -25.13
N SER A 423 -15.49 0.53 -24.43
CA SER A 423 -15.71 1.39 -23.26
C SER A 423 -14.96 2.70 -23.43
N LYS A 424 -15.57 3.83 -23.02
CA LYS A 424 -14.86 5.10 -23.01
C LYS A 424 -13.79 5.11 -21.92
N PRO A 425 -12.56 5.56 -22.21
CA PRO A 425 -11.55 5.77 -21.18
C PRO A 425 -12.04 6.72 -20.09
N VAL A 426 -11.70 6.42 -18.85
CA VAL A 426 -11.93 7.28 -17.69
C VAL A 426 -10.62 7.95 -17.33
N CYS A 427 -10.54 9.26 -17.46
CA CYS A 427 -9.34 10.03 -17.20
C CYS A 427 -9.38 10.65 -15.80
N VAL A 428 -8.27 10.51 -15.07
CA VAL A 428 -8.13 11.02 -13.71
C VAL A 428 -6.79 11.73 -13.52
N THR A 429 -6.75 12.68 -12.58
CA THR A 429 -5.51 13.39 -12.19
C THR A 429 -5.16 13.16 -10.73
N GLN A 430 -6.08 12.58 -9.95
CA GLN A 430 -5.91 12.35 -8.53
C GLN A 430 -6.66 11.09 -8.11
N MET A 431 -6.05 10.33 -7.21
CA MET A 431 -6.62 9.10 -6.64
C MET A 431 -6.45 9.12 -5.12
N VAL A 432 -7.54 9.11 -4.38
CA VAL A 432 -7.50 8.90 -2.93
C VAL A 432 -7.84 7.45 -2.65
N MET A 433 -6.82 6.68 -2.31
CA MET A 433 -6.92 5.25 -2.02
C MET A 433 -7.00 5.03 -0.51
N MET A 434 -8.13 4.52 -0.03
CA MET A 434 -8.28 4.10 1.37
C MET A 434 -7.42 2.86 1.65
N PRO A 435 -7.09 2.56 2.92
CA PRO A 435 -6.48 1.28 3.28
C PRO A 435 -7.23 0.12 2.63
N SER A 436 -6.51 -0.89 2.16
CA SER A 436 -7.04 -2.09 1.50
C SER A 436 -7.53 -1.90 0.06
N SER A 437 -7.65 -0.67 -0.46
CA SER A 437 -8.09 -0.47 -1.85
C SER A 437 -7.01 -0.83 -2.86
N ARG A 438 -7.46 -1.30 -4.03
CA ARG A 438 -6.62 -1.61 -5.20
C ARG A 438 -7.13 -0.82 -6.39
N THR A 439 -6.19 -0.30 -7.17
CA THR A 439 -6.53 0.50 -8.36
C THR A 439 -5.59 0.12 -9.49
N GLU A 440 -6.14 -0.06 -10.67
CA GLU A 440 -5.36 -0.25 -11.89
C GLU A 440 -5.48 0.99 -12.77
N VAL A 441 -4.33 1.49 -13.23
CA VAL A 441 -4.26 2.67 -14.07
C VAL A 441 -3.30 2.45 -15.23
N PHE A 442 -3.61 3.03 -16.38
CA PHE A 442 -2.69 3.09 -17.51
C PHE A 442 -1.90 4.39 -17.45
N VAL A 443 -0.58 4.26 -17.38
CA VAL A 443 0.39 5.33 -17.27
C VAL A 443 1.23 5.38 -18.54
N THR A 444 1.17 6.48 -19.23
CA THR A 444 1.99 6.77 -20.42
C THR A 444 2.37 8.25 -20.41
N TYR A 445 3.39 8.63 -21.21
CA TYR A 445 3.71 10.03 -21.34
C TYR A 445 2.60 10.77 -22.07
N ARG A 446 2.19 11.89 -21.48
CA ARG A 446 1.20 12.79 -22.07
C ARG A 446 1.79 14.19 -22.12
N ASP A 447 1.53 14.87 -23.22
CA ASP A 447 1.88 16.27 -23.37
C ASP A 447 1.19 17.11 -22.29
N PRO A 448 1.95 17.83 -21.44
CA PRO A 448 1.35 18.55 -20.29
C PRO A 448 0.42 19.70 -20.67
N ALA A 449 0.49 20.20 -21.92
CA ALA A 449 -0.37 21.28 -22.39
C ALA A 449 -1.71 20.77 -22.92
N THR A 450 -1.70 19.63 -23.60
CA THR A 450 -2.88 19.08 -24.29
C THR A 450 -3.48 17.86 -23.62
N GLY A 451 -2.72 17.17 -22.75
CA GLY A 451 -3.08 15.89 -22.16
C GLY A 451 -3.09 14.71 -23.12
N ALA A 452 -2.77 14.93 -24.40
CA ALA A 452 -2.72 13.88 -25.42
C ALA A 452 -1.51 12.95 -25.19
N ILE A 453 -1.65 11.68 -25.56
CA ILE A 453 -0.52 10.74 -25.56
C ILE A 453 0.51 11.24 -26.57
N ALA A 454 1.74 11.36 -26.14
CA ALA A 454 2.83 11.93 -26.93
C ALA A 454 4.14 11.18 -26.71
N SER A 455 5.07 11.34 -27.63
CA SER A 455 6.42 10.82 -27.44
C SER A 455 7.16 11.65 -26.39
N PRO A 456 7.74 11.03 -25.34
CA PRO A 456 8.50 11.75 -24.34
C PRO A 456 9.78 12.37 -24.95
N GLY A 457 10.14 13.57 -24.48
CA GLY A 457 11.48 14.10 -24.70
C GLY A 457 12.54 13.30 -23.94
N ARG A 458 13.82 13.53 -24.23
CA ARG A 458 14.95 12.80 -23.59
C ARG A 458 14.98 12.91 -22.05
N SER A 459 14.43 13.97 -21.50
CA SER A 459 14.43 14.29 -20.06
C SER A 459 13.04 14.24 -19.43
N ALA A 460 12.05 13.66 -20.12
CA ALA A 460 10.68 13.60 -19.59
C ALA A 460 10.63 12.82 -18.28
N SER A 461 10.26 13.50 -17.21
CA SER A 461 10.16 12.92 -15.89
C SER A 461 8.96 13.47 -15.12
N ALA A 462 8.50 12.68 -14.17
CA ALA A 462 7.41 13.05 -13.28
C ALA A 462 7.71 12.56 -11.86
N THR A 463 7.02 13.13 -10.90
CA THR A 463 7.04 12.68 -9.53
C THR A 463 5.70 12.03 -9.18
N PHE A 464 5.73 10.76 -8.78
CA PHE A 464 4.60 10.07 -8.18
C PHE A 464 4.58 10.43 -6.71
N LYS A 465 3.53 11.10 -6.26
CA LYS A 465 3.46 11.67 -4.91
C LYS A 465 2.14 11.44 -4.21
N MET A 466 2.19 11.47 -2.90
CA MET A 466 1.07 11.67 -2.02
C MET A 466 0.94 13.17 -1.75
N ALA A 467 -0.20 13.76 -2.11
CA ALA A 467 -0.43 15.21 -2.01
C ALA A 467 -0.93 15.65 -0.63
N GLY A 468 -0.90 14.74 0.37
CA GLY A 468 -1.50 14.98 1.67
C GLY A 468 -3.02 14.86 1.66
N LEU A 469 -3.61 14.70 2.83
CA LEU A 469 -5.05 14.55 2.99
C LEU A 469 -5.47 14.89 4.42
N THR A 470 -6.47 15.75 4.57
CA THR A 470 -7.15 15.93 5.85
C THR A 470 -8.35 14.99 5.93
N MET A 471 -8.38 14.16 6.96
CA MET A 471 -9.47 13.22 7.22
C MET A 471 -10.64 13.93 7.93
N GLY A 472 -11.82 13.29 7.93
CA GLY A 472 -12.98 13.83 8.62
C GLY A 472 -12.85 13.90 10.14
N SER A 473 -11.93 13.12 10.72
CA SER A 473 -11.52 13.18 12.13
C SER A 473 -10.65 14.41 12.47
N GLY A 474 -10.14 15.12 11.46
CA GLY A 474 -9.16 16.19 11.64
C GLY A 474 -7.71 15.74 11.44
N ASP A 475 -7.44 14.44 11.41
CA ASP A 475 -6.10 13.90 11.15
C ASP A 475 -5.57 14.36 9.80
N GLN A 476 -4.27 14.63 9.77
CA GLN A 476 -3.61 15.10 8.56
C GLN A 476 -2.57 14.08 8.11
N TRP A 477 -2.81 13.47 6.94
CA TRP A 477 -1.81 12.65 6.27
C TRP A 477 -0.85 13.55 5.48
N PRO A 478 0.47 13.31 5.57
CA PRO A 478 1.47 14.24 5.05
C PRO A 478 1.55 14.25 3.52
N ALA A 479 2.07 15.34 2.96
CA ALA A 479 2.52 15.38 1.57
C ALA A 479 3.93 14.79 1.46
N VAL A 480 4.10 13.78 0.60
CA VAL A 480 5.37 13.04 0.42
C VAL A 480 5.54 12.60 -1.03
N ASP A 481 6.74 12.80 -1.57
CA ASP A 481 7.12 12.23 -2.85
C ASP A 481 7.43 10.73 -2.69
N LEU A 482 6.71 9.89 -3.42
CA LEU A 482 6.75 8.43 -3.29
C LEU A 482 7.75 7.77 -4.25
N ALA A 483 7.85 8.29 -5.49
CA ALA A 483 8.78 7.75 -6.48
C ALA A 483 9.08 8.79 -7.56
N LYS A 484 10.27 8.67 -8.17
CA LYS A 484 10.66 9.42 -9.37
C LYS A 484 10.37 8.59 -10.60
N VAL A 485 9.63 9.15 -11.55
CA VAL A 485 9.23 8.47 -12.77
C VAL A 485 9.99 9.06 -13.97
N HIS A 486 10.61 8.20 -14.77
CA HIS A 486 11.29 8.59 -16.00
C HIS A 486 10.62 7.90 -17.18
N PHE A 487 10.24 8.68 -18.19
CA PHE A 487 9.70 8.16 -19.44
C PHE A 487 10.84 8.03 -20.46
N HIS A 488 11.09 6.81 -20.91
CA HIS A 488 12.14 6.55 -21.90
C HIS A 488 11.61 6.67 -23.31
N GLN A 489 12.35 7.39 -24.14
CA GLN A 489 12.10 7.48 -25.56
C GLN A 489 12.61 6.20 -26.25
N HIS A 490 11.74 5.24 -26.49
CA HIS A 490 11.97 4.13 -27.39
C HIS A 490 11.11 4.30 -28.65
N GLY A 491 11.54 3.69 -29.76
CA GLY A 491 10.88 3.86 -31.06
C GLY A 491 9.36 3.62 -30.95
N TRP A 492 8.63 4.65 -31.27
CA TRP A 492 7.18 4.73 -31.16
C TRP A 492 6.50 3.57 -31.92
N ARG A 493 5.79 2.75 -31.20
CA ARG A 493 4.85 1.79 -31.78
C ARG A 493 3.45 2.30 -31.50
N ASN A 494 2.81 2.91 -32.49
CA ASN A 494 1.46 3.50 -32.40
C ASN A 494 0.36 2.44 -32.15
N HIS A 495 0.51 1.62 -31.10
CA HIS A 495 -0.52 0.66 -30.73
C HIS A 495 -1.60 1.29 -29.85
N ILE A 496 -1.23 2.38 -29.14
CA ILE A 496 -2.13 3.12 -28.26
C ILE A 496 -1.99 4.59 -28.60
N ALA A 497 -3.06 5.18 -29.11
CA ALA A 497 -3.09 6.58 -29.52
C ALA A 497 -3.87 7.46 -28.53
N TYR A 498 -4.85 6.89 -27.87
CA TYR A 498 -5.76 7.64 -27.01
C TYR A 498 -5.90 7.02 -25.60
N GLY A 499 -5.76 5.71 -25.48
CA GLY A 499 -5.85 4.96 -24.25
C GLY A 499 -6.14 3.48 -24.49
N LEU A 500 -6.34 2.72 -23.43
CA LEU A 500 -6.73 1.33 -23.51
C LEU A 500 -8.26 1.19 -23.67
N ASP A 501 -8.66 0.32 -24.56
CA ASP A 501 -10.04 -0.15 -24.67
C ASP A 501 -10.25 -1.29 -23.66
N ILE A 502 -11.10 -1.05 -22.66
CA ILE A 502 -11.38 -2.01 -21.60
C ILE A 502 -12.60 -2.84 -21.98
N ARG A 503 -12.43 -4.15 -21.97
CA ARG A 503 -13.46 -5.13 -22.35
C ARG A 503 -13.69 -6.10 -21.21
N GLY A 504 -14.86 -6.70 -21.16
CA GLY A 504 -15.19 -7.75 -20.22
C GLY A 504 -16.61 -7.66 -19.69
N ASP A 505 -17.08 -8.78 -19.16
CA ASP A 505 -18.46 -8.96 -18.69
C ASP A 505 -18.75 -8.22 -17.37
N ALA A 506 -17.72 -7.68 -16.73
CA ALA A 506 -17.79 -7.04 -15.40
C ALA A 506 -17.55 -5.51 -15.45
N LEU A 507 -18.02 -4.82 -16.49
CA LEU A 507 -17.99 -3.36 -16.51
C LEU A 507 -19.00 -2.83 -15.49
N ALA A 508 -18.51 -2.30 -14.37
CA ALA A 508 -19.34 -1.57 -13.43
C ALA A 508 -19.69 -0.20 -14.04
N THR A 509 -20.95 0.04 -14.32
CA THR A 509 -21.42 1.35 -14.76
C THR A 509 -21.63 2.23 -13.53
N MET A 510 -20.89 3.32 -13.44
CA MET A 510 -21.09 4.32 -12.38
C MET A 510 -22.23 5.26 -12.70
N GLN A 511 -23.06 5.50 -11.70
CA GLN A 511 -24.04 6.58 -11.72
C GLN A 511 -23.37 7.87 -11.18
N PRO A 512 -23.75 9.07 -11.67
CA PRO A 512 -23.22 10.35 -11.17
C PRO A 512 -23.44 10.57 -9.67
N SER A 513 -24.35 9.82 -9.06
CA SER A 513 -24.63 9.84 -7.61
C SER A 513 -23.56 9.13 -6.76
N GLY A 514 -22.49 8.59 -7.35
CA GLY A 514 -21.47 7.81 -6.64
C GLY A 514 -21.94 6.43 -6.17
N ILE A 515 -23.12 5.99 -6.60
CA ILE A 515 -23.64 4.65 -6.33
C ILE A 515 -23.21 3.75 -7.48
N LEU A 516 -22.42 2.71 -7.18
CA LEU A 516 -22.16 1.61 -8.10
C LEU A 516 -23.51 0.89 -8.36
N ASP A 517 -24.15 1.15 -9.51
CA ASP A 517 -25.07 0.18 -10.07
C ASP A 517 -24.24 -0.90 -10.77
N ALA A 518 -23.66 -1.77 -9.96
CA ALA A 518 -23.10 -3.01 -10.47
C ALA A 518 -24.27 -3.83 -11.02
N LYS A 519 -24.52 -3.75 -12.30
CA LYS A 519 -25.02 -4.91 -13.04
C LYS A 519 -23.83 -5.89 -13.12
N VAL A 520 -23.40 -6.38 -11.98
CA VAL A 520 -22.71 -7.66 -11.97
C VAL A 520 -23.76 -8.62 -12.50
N PRO A 521 -23.58 -9.25 -13.66
CA PRO A 521 -24.34 -10.44 -13.94
C PRO A 521 -23.94 -11.38 -12.81
N TYR A 522 -24.78 -11.48 -11.79
CA TYR A 522 -24.71 -12.62 -10.88
C TYR A 522 -24.72 -13.82 -11.81
N ALA A 523 -23.57 -14.43 -12.02
CA ALA A 523 -23.49 -15.75 -12.59
C ALA A 523 -24.55 -16.53 -11.85
N SER A 524 -25.57 -16.96 -12.56
CA SER A 524 -26.83 -17.55 -12.11
C SER A 524 -26.75 -17.95 -10.65
N ALA A 525 -27.30 -17.11 -9.78
CA ALA A 525 -27.17 -17.23 -8.35
C ALA A 525 -27.40 -18.68 -7.99
N ALA A 526 -26.39 -19.31 -7.39
CA ALA A 526 -26.62 -20.60 -6.73
C ALA A 526 -27.86 -20.41 -5.88
N PRO A 527 -28.85 -21.31 -5.96
CA PRO A 527 -30.13 -21.08 -5.31
C PRO A 527 -29.87 -20.66 -3.88
N LEU A 528 -30.39 -19.48 -3.50
CA LEU A 528 -30.27 -18.95 -2.14
C LEU A 528 -30.63 -20.08 -1.18
N ARG A 529 -29.73 -20.40 -0.25
CA ARG A 529 -29.99 -21.42 0.76
C ARG A 529 -31.34 -21.13 1.40
N ASP A 530 -32.15 -22.18 1.65
CA ASP A 530 -33.44 -22.07 2.31
C ASP A 530 -33.38 -21.11 3.50
N GLY A 531 -34.17 -20.04 3.45
CA GLY A 531 -34.23 -19.00 4.47
C GLY A 531 -33.79 -17.60 4.01
N CYS A 532 -33.03 -17.46 2.91
CA CYS A 532 -32.70 -16.15 2.34
C CYS A 532 -33.73 -15.75 1.30
N ARG A 533 -34.57 -14.77 1.61
CA ARG A 533 -35.49 -14.17 0.64
C ARG A 533 -34.90 -12.90 0.07
N PRO A 534 -34.91 -12.70 -1.27
CA PRO A 534 -34.54 -11.41 -1.83
C PRO A 534 -35.48 -10.32 -1.30
N LEU A 535 -34.94 -9.12 -1.02
CA LEU A 535 -35.78 -8.00 -0.62
C LEU A 535 -36.72 -7.65 -1.77
N PRO A 536 -38.00 -7.34 -1.49
CA PRO A 536 -38.95 -6.91 -2.50
C PRO A 536 -38.40 -5.73 -3.32
N PRO A 537 -38.71 -5.59 -4.61
CA PRO A 537 -38.31 -4.44 -5.41
C PRO A 537 -38.71 -3.13 -4.71
N GLY A 538 -37.80 -2.18 -4.63
CA GLY A 538 -38.03 -0.88 -3.98
C GLY A 538 -37.65 -0.80 -2.50
N HIS A 539 -37.35 -1.89 -1.83
CA HIS A 539 -36.85 -1.87 -0.46
C HIS A 539 -35.35 -1.64 -0.47
N ARG A 540 -34.93 -0.43 -0.07
CA ARG A 540 -33.50 -0.09 0.12
C ARG A 540 -33.25 0.15 1.60
N ARG A 541 -32.19 -0.45 2.14
CA ARG A 541 -31.67 -0.11 3.47
C ARG A 541 -30.42 0.72 3.30
N ARG A 542 -30.35 1.82 4.02
CA ARG A 542 -29.11 2.59 4.17
C ARG A 542 -28.45 2.14 5.45
N ILE A 543 -27.20 1.72 5.35
CA ILE A 543 -26.39 1.37 6.51
C ILE A 543 -25.31 2.44 6.62
N PHE A 544 -25.23 3.07 7.79
CA PHE A 544 -24.24 4.10 8.07
C PHE A 544 -23.18 3.51 9.00
N PHE A 545 -21.94 3.68 8.61
CA PHE A 545 -20.80 3.44 9.48
C PHE A 545 -20.29 4.80 9.95
N GLY A 546 -20.12 4.97 11.24
CA GLY A 546 -19.65 6.22 11.80
C GLY A 546 -19.08 6.01 13.20
N LEU A 547 -18.38 7.01 13.70
CA LEU A 547 -18.04 7.07 15.11
C LEU A 547 -19.34 7.27 15.90
N ALA A 548 -19.66 6.33 16.77
CA ALA A 548 -20.90 6.36 17.56
C ALA A 548 -20.79 7.30 18.75
N ASP A 549 -19.58 7.60 19.20
CA ASP A 549 -19.26 8.55 20.24
C ASP A 549 -18.12 9.47 19.76
N LEU A 550 -18.26 10.78 20.04
CA LEU A 550 -17.22 11.79 19.78
C LEU A 550 -16.31 11.95 21.02
N THR A 551 -16.46 11.12 22.02
CA THR A 551 -15.51 11.04 23.14
C THR A 551 -14.26 10.27 22.68
N ASP A 552 -13.14 10.49 23.36
CA ASP A 552 -11.79 10.01 22.98
C ASP A 552 -11.65 8.50 22.69
N ASP A 553 -12.66 7.71 22.95
CA ASP A 553 -12.64 6.25 22.81
C ASP A 553 -12.97 5.75 21.40
N GLY A 554 -13.42 6.61 20.49
CA GLY A 554 -13.62 6.29 19.08
C GLY A 554 -14.46 5.05 18.78
N THR A 555 -15.58 4.86 19.50
CA THR A 555 -16.46 3.70 19.27
C THR A 555 -17.13 3.75 17.92
N PHE A 556 -16.88 2.76 17.06
CA PHE A 556 -17.58 2.61 15.80
C PHE A 556 -18.98 2.05 16.00
N GLY A 557 -19.99 2.78 15.53
CA GLY A 557 -21.37 2.33 15.52
C GLY A 557 -21.85 1.96 14.12
N LEU A 558 -22.75 0.98 14.06
CA LEU A 558 -23.52 0.64 12.88
C LEU A 558 -24.93 1.16 13.06
N GLY A 559 -25.34 2.15 12.27
CA GLY A 559 -26.70 2.70 12.25
C GLY A 559 -27.49 2.24 11.02
N TYR A 560 -28.81 1.98 11.16
CA TYR A 560 -29.70 1.65 10.06
C TYR A 560 -31.08 2.32 10.28
#